data_670b50d48bb8e8a6b2ddf31a2b12908e
#
_entry.id   670b50d48bb8e8a6b2ddf31a2b12908e
#
_cell.length_a   1.000
_cell.length_b   1.000
_cell.length_c   1.000
_cell.angle_alpha   90.00
_cell.angle_beta   90.00
_cell.angle_gamma   90.00
#
_symmetry.space_group_name_H-M   'P 1'
#
loop_
_entity.id
_entity.type
_entity.pdbx_description
1 polymer ?
#
loop_
_entity_poly.entity_id
_entity_poly.type
_entity_poly.pdbx_seq_one_letter_code
_entity_poly.pdbx_strand_id
1 'polypeptide(L)'
;GQLSVIERGGRKALRVRHAEAASLTGLGPLAYWPADPAWRLRARFIPHPPGRTIAIMDITSQQAAKPNPGMVEFEHSGQTYRLEALEGDAGGLFLIFADRTSGHDSYGAGRYLDTQAPAADGTVTVDFNRAYNPPCVFTDFATCPLPPPENRLDLAVTAGEKRYARPAG
;
A
#
# COMPACT_ATOMS: atom_id res chain seq x y z
N GLY A 1 -4.14 -27.84 3.29
CA GLY A 1 -4.53 -26.73 2.40
C GLY A 1 -5.96 -26.26 2.66
N GLN A 2 -6.24 -25.01 2.41
CA GLN A 2 -7.58 -24.43 2.51
C GLN A 2 -8.04 -24.01 1.10
N LEU A 3 -9.27 -24.39 0.75
CA LEU A 3 -9.91 -24.00 -0.50
C LEU A 3 -11.06 -23.05 -0.21
N SER A 4 -11.17 -21.96 -0.94
CA SER A 4 -12.30 -21.03 -0.83
C SER A 4 -12.71 -20.51 -2.21
N VAL A 5 -14.01 -20.28 -2.39
CA VAL A 5 -14.51 -19.58 -3.58
C VAL A 5 -14.42 -18.09 -3.33
N ILE A 6 -13.87 -17.37 -4.29
CA ILE A 6 -13.81 -15.90 -4.26
C ILE A 6 -14.50 -15.34 -5.50
N GLU A 7 -14.96 -14.11 -5.41
CA GLU A 7 -15.48 -13.36 -6.55
C GLU A 7 -14.66 -12.10 -6.76
N ARG A 8 -14.28 -11.84 -8.02
CA ARG A 8 -13.53 -10.66 -8.44
C ARG A 8 -14.09 -10.16 -9.78
N GLY A 9 -14.54 -8.92 -9.83
CA GLY A 9 -15.09 -8.33 -11.08
C GLY A 9 -16.21 -9.15 -11.71
N GLY A 10 -17.12 -9.73 -10.91
CA GLY A 10 -18.20 -10.60 -11.37
C GLY A 10 -17.78 -12.02 -11.80
N ARG A 11 -16.49 -12.36 -11.67
CA ARG A 11 -15.97 -13.70 -12.02
C ARG A 11 -15.69 -14.50 -10.76
N LYS A 12 -16.14 -15.74 -10.71
CA LYS A 12 -15.84 -16.69 -9.63
C LYS A 12 -14.48 -17.36 -9.90
N ALA A 13 -13.68 -17.50 -8.85
CA ALA A 13 -12.40 -18.18 -8.88
C ALA A 13 -12.20 -19.01 -7.60
N LEU A 14 -11.30 -19.99 -7.66
CA LEU A 14 -10.90 -20.78 -6.51
C LEU A 14 -9.61 -20.19 -5.93
N ARG A 15 -9.62 -19.93 -4.62
CA ARG A 15 -8.41 -19.58 -3.86
C ARG A 15 -7.93 -20.80 -3.11
N VAL A 16 -6.72 -21.22 -3.42
CA VAL A 16 -6.01 -22.30 -2.71
C VAL A 16 -4.98 -21.70 -1.80
N ARG A 17 -5.01 -22.05 -0.50
CA ARG A 17 -3.98 -21.70 0.46
C ARG A 17 -3.31 -22.97 0.94
N HIS A 18 -2.00 -23.05 0.81
CA HIS A 18 -1.21 -24.19 1.24
C HIS A 18 0.01 -23.70 2.02
N ALA A 19 0.26 -24.26 3.21
CA ALA A 19 1.37 -23.85 4.08
C ALA A 19 2.75 -24.11 3.45
N GLU A 20 2.81 -25.10 2.55
CA GLU A 20 4.05 -25.51 1.86
C GLU A 20 4.07 -25.01 0.40
N ALA A 21 3.29 -23.93 0.10
CA ALA A 21 3.33 -23.36 -1.25
C ALA A 21 4.76 -22.92 -1.60
N ALA A 22 5.19 -23.23 -2.82
CA ALA A 22 6.53 -22.86 -3.30
C ALA A 22 6.81 -21.35 -3.19
N SER A 23 5.77 -20.51 -3.29
CA SER A 23 5.86 -19.08 -3.07
C SER A 23 6.20 -18.69 -1.61
N LEU A 24 5.95 -19.56 -0.64
CA LEU A 24 6.33 -19.34 0.77
C LEU A 24 7.70 -19.92 1.09
N THR A 25 7.98 -21.12 0.59
CA THR A 25 9.24 -21.84 0.86
C THR A 25 10.42 -21.27 0.06
N GLY A 26 10.15 -20.64 -1.06
CA GLY A 26 11.14 -19.99 -1.93
C GLY A 26 11.32 -18.48 -1.68
N LEU A 27 10.79 -17.93 -0.58
CA LEU A 27 10.97 -16.51 -0.24
C LEU A 27 12.46 -16.26 0.11
N GLY A 28 13.08 -15.37 -0.67
CA GLY A 28 14.37 -14.79 -0.32
C GLY A 28 14.23 -13.71 0.77
N PRO A 29 15.37 -13.19 1.26
CA PRO A 29 15.35 -12.11 2.25
C PRO A 29 14.73 -10.83 1.69
N LEU A 30 13.94 -10.15 2.53
CA LEU A 30 13.46 -8.82 2.25
C LEU A 30 14.53 -7.79 2.59
N ALA A 31 14.81 -6.89 1.67
CA ALA A 31 15.71 -5.77 1.91
C ALA A 31 14.90 -4.54 2.36
N TYR A 32 15.47 -3.80 3.31
CA TYR A 32 14.91 -2.57 3.85
C TYR A 32 15.90 -1.42 3.71
N TRP A 33 15.39 -0.20 3.69
CA TRP A 33 16.25 0.94 4.04
C TRP A 33 16.52 0.93 5.55
N PRO A 34 17.64 1.49 6.00
CA PRO A 34 17.84 1.76 7.42
C PRO A 34 16.67 2.58 7.97
N ALA A 35 16.21 2.23 9.16
CA ALA A 35 15.15 3.01 9.80
C ALA A 35 15.64 4.43 10.09
N ASP A 36 14.88 5.42 9.66
CA ASP A 36 15.19 6.83 9.84
C ASP A 36 13.97 7.54 10.46
N PRO A 37 14.14 8.15 11.66
CA PRO A 37 13.07 8.91 12.32
C PRO A 37 12.48 10.05 11.47
N ALA A 38 13.25 10.59 10.51
CA ALA A 38 12.77 11.61 9.58
C ALA A 38 11.63 11.13 8.69
N TRP A 39 11.46 9.81 8.52
CA TRP A 39 10.36 9.20 7.78
C TRP A 39 9.18 8.81 8.66
N ARG A 40 9.20 9.12 9.95
CA ARG A 40 8.04 9.00 10.83
C ARG A 40 7.41 10.37 11.02
N LEU A 41 6.40 10.65 10.21
CA LEU A 41 5.83 11.98 10.05
C LEU A 41 4.54 12.14 10.86
N ARG A 42 4.35 13.28 11.49
CA ARG A 42 3.05 13.71 12.00
C ARG A 42 2.29 14.34 10.84
N ALA A 43 1.21 13.70 10.43
CA ALA A 43 0.33 14.15 9.36
C ALA A 43 -1.00 14.69 9.92
N ARG A 44 -1.71 15.44 9.10
CA ARG A 44 -3.08 15.86 9.32
C ARG A 44 -4.01 15.02 8.47
N PHE A 45 -4.99 14.40 9.07
CA PHE A 45 -6.10 13.78 8.35
C PHE A 45 -7.14 14.84 7.98
N ILE A 46 -7.48 14.91 6.73
CA ILE A 46 -8.50 15.81 6.17
C ILE A 46 -9.66 14.93 5.69
N PRO A 47 -10.77 14.89 6.43
CA PRO A 47 -11.90 14.04 6.07
C PRO A 47 -12.59 14.55 4.80
N HIS A 48 -13.07 13.60 4.00
CA HIS A 48 -13.94 13.88 2.87
C HIS A 48 -15.44 13.82 3.28
N PRO A 49 -16.33 14.37 2.48
CA PRO A 49 -17.76 14.19 2.69
C PRO A 49 -18.11 12.69 2.77
N PRO A 50 -19.06 12.30 3.64
CA PRO A 50 -19.50 10.91 3.75
C PRO A 50 -19.96 10.33 2.41
N GLY A 51 -19.62 9.08 2.16
CA GLY A 51 -19.96 8.38 0.92
C GLY A 51 -19.05 8.67 -0.27
N ARG A 52 -18.01 9.51 -0.10
CA ARG A 52 -17.01 9.71 -1.18
C ARG A 52 -16.30 8.39 -1.48
N THR A 53 -16.08 8.15 -2.77
CA THR A 53 -15.29 7.02 -3.26
C THR A 53 -14.16 7.52 -4.16
N ILE A 54 -13.12 6.70 -4.28
CA ILE A 54 -12.02 6.87 -5.24
C ILE A 54 -11.93 5.65 -6.14
N ALA A 55 -11.63 5.88 -7.41
CA ALA A 55 -11.43 4.81 -8.37
C ALA A 55 -10.06 4.18 -8.17
N ILE A 56 -10.01 2.91 -7.81
CA ILE A 56 -8.77 2.14 -7.64
C ILE A 56 -8.71 1.07 -8.72
N MET A 57 -7.64 1.11 -9.50
CA MET A 57 -7.31 0.05 -10.45
C MET A 57 -6.48 -1.02 -9.75
N ASP A 58 -6.68 -2.28 -10.11
CA ASP A 58 -5.81 -3.36 -9.68
C ASP A 58 -4.80 -3.75 -10.77
N ILE A 59 -3.84 -4.63 -10.41
CA ILE A 59 -2.78 -5.10 -11.32
C ILE A 59 -3.31 -5.89 -12.52
N THR A 60 -4.58 -6.31 -12.50
CA THR A 60 -5.27 -6.99 -13.61
C THR A 60 -6.08 -6.02 -14.47
N SER A 61 -5.87 -4.71 -14.30
CA SER A 61 -6.56 -3.61 -15.01
C SER A 61 -8.08 -3.57 -14.74
N GLN A 62 -8.52 -4.10 -13.60
CA GLN A 62 -9.90 -3.95 -13.16
C GLN A 62 -10.01 -2.74 -12.22
N GLN A 63 -11.01 -1.90 -12.48
CA GLN A 63 -11.26 -0.71 -11.69
C GLN A 63 -12.47 -0.93 -10.78
N ALA A 64 -12.33 -0.49 -9.52
CA ALA A 64 -13.43 -0.50 -8.55
C ALA A 64 -13.46 0.81 -7.77
N ALA A 65 -14.66 1.31 -7.50
CA ALA A 65 -14.85 2.40 -6.55
C ALA A 65 -14.62 1.87 -5.14
N LYS A 66 -13.77 2.56 -4.37
CA LYS A 66 -13.45 2.22 -2.98
C LYS A 66 -13.83 3.38 -2.05
N PRO A 67 -14.34 3.12 -0.83
CA PRO A 67 -14.56 4.17 0.14
C PRO A 67 -13.28 4.98 0.36
N ASN A 68 -13.44 6.31 0.32
CA ASN A 68 -12.35 7.26 0.48
C ASN A 68 -12.70 8.23 1.62
N PRO A 69 -12.36 7.88 2.87
CA PRO A 69 -12.76 8.64 4.05
C PRO A 69 -12.08 10.01 4.14
N GLY A 70 -10.97 10.21 3.45
CA GLY A 70 -10.21 11.46 3.48
C GLY A 70 -8.84 11.32 2.88
N MET A 71 -8.00 12.32 3.11
CA MET A 71 -6.59 12.31 2.73
C MET A 71 -5.70 12.62 3.93
N VAL A 72 -4.46 12.19 3.87
CA VAL A 72 -3.41 12.60 4.83
C VAL A 72 -2.53 13.66 4.17
N GLU A 73 -2.26 14.73 4.90
CA GLU A 73 -1.37 15.82 4.51
C GLU A 73 -0.18 15.85 5.46
N PHE A 74 1.02 15.87 4.94
CA PHE A 74 2.26 15.90 5.71
C PHE A 74 3.31 16.79 5.08
N GLU A 75 4.24 17.26 5.89
CA GLU A 75 5.40 18.00 5.42
C GLU A 75 6.66 17.16 5.47
N HIS A 76 7.49 17.26 4.45
CA HIS A 76 8.82 16.69 4.41
C HIS A 76 9.75 17.60 3.64
N SER A 77 10.92 17.92 4.23
CA SER A 77 11.92 18.82 3.63
C SER A 77 11.35 20.17 3.15
N GLY A 78 10.41 20.74 3.91
CA GLY A 78 9.80 22.04 3.61
C GLY A 78 8.75 22.04 2.50
N GLN A 79 8.34 20.85 2.02
CA GLN A 79 7.28 20.69 1.03
C GLN A 79 6.10 19.93 1.63
N THR A 80 4.89 20.29 1.20
CA THR A 80 3.65 19.64 1.62
C THR A 80 3.26 18.58 0.60
N TYR A 81 2.96 17.38 1.09
CA TYR A 81 2.51 16.22 0.30
C TYR A 81 1.16 15.73 0.79
N ARG A 82 0.42 15.07 -0.09
CA ARG A 82 -0.89 14.50 0.20
C ARG A 82 -1.01 13.09 -0.34
N LEU A 83 -1.74 12.26 0.39
CA LEU A 83 -2.14 10.91 -0.05
C LEU A 83 -3.62 10.71 0.26
N GLU A 84 -4.38 10.34 -0.74
CA GLU A 84 -5.74 9.84 -0.57
C GLU A 84 -5.71 8.53 0.21
N ALA A 85 -6.60 8.41 1.17
CA ALA A 85 -6.66 7.26 2.06
C ALA A 85 -7.86 6.36 1.74
N LEU A 86 -7.65 5.06 1.85
CA LEU A 86 -8.71 4.08 1.92
C LEU A 86 -8.99 3.72 3.38
N GLU A 87 -10.13 3.10 3.63
CA GLU A 87 -10.42 2.52 4.95
C GLU A 87 -9.45 1.37 5.24
N GLY A 88 -8.78 1.44 6.39
CA GLY A 88 -7.91 0.41 6.92
C GLY A 88 -8.58 -0.37 8.05
N ASP A 89 -7.82 -1.27 8.66
CA ASP A 89 -8.31 -2.07 9.79
C ASP A 89 -8.48 -1.22 11.06
N ALA A 90 -9.44 -1.60 11.88
CA ALA A 90 -9.71 -0.97 13.20
C ALA A 90 -9.84 0.57 13.15
N GLY A 91 -10.41 1.12 12.07
CA GLY A 91 -10.55 2.57 11.87
C GLY A 91 -9.28 3.28 11.44
N GLY A 92 -8.19 2.57 11.19
CA GLY A 92 -6.97 3.09 10.59
C GLY A 92 -7.14 3.46 9.13
N LEU A 93 -6.07 3.93 8.51
CA LEU A 93 -6.05 4.28 7.09
C LEU A 93 -5.13 3.34 6.34
N PHE A 94 -5.54 2.96 5.14
CA PHE A 94 -4.72 2.21 4.20
C PHE A 94 -4.28 3.14 3.06
N LEU A 95 -2.98 3.35 2.95
CA LEU A 95 -2.34 4.22 1.97
C LEU A 95 -1.65 3.36 0.91
N ILE A 96 -2.02 3.57 -0.36
CA ILE A 96 -1.37 2.95 -1.52
C ILE A 96 -0.66 4.06 -2.25
N PHE A 97 0.67 4.02 -2.37
CA PHE A 97 1.44 5.12 -2.95
C PHE A 97 2.56 4.63 -3.86
N ALA A 98 2.91 5.46 -4.82
CA ALA A 98 4.14 5.37 -5.59
C ALA A 98 4.96 6.64 -5.36
N ASP A 99 6.25 6.54 -5.49
CA ASP A 99 7.20 7.61 -5.26
C ASP A 99 8.36 7.55 -6.28
N ARG A 100 9.33 8.46 -6.20
CA ARG A 100 10.48 8.50 -7.13
C ARG A 100 11.39 7.27 -7.04
N THR A 101 11.29 6.42 -5.99
CA THR A 101 12.04 5.17 -5.91
C THR A 101 11.35 4.02 -6.67
N SER A 102 10.07 4.19 -7.02
CA SER A 102 9.27 3.14 -7.66
C SER A 102 9.81 2.75 -9.03
N GLY A 103 10.06 1.45 -9.22
CA GLY A 103 10.67 0.89 -10.43
C GLY A 103 12.19 0.86 -10.42
N HIS A 104 12.82 1.51 -9.45
CA HIS A 104 14.28 1.52 -9.24
C HIS A 104 14.64 0.75 -7.97
N ASP A 105 14.59 1.42 -6.83
CA ASP A 105 14.96 0.87 -5.52
C ASP A 105 13.79 0.22 -4.78
N SER A 106 12.54 0.59 -5.12
CA SER A 106 11.32 -0.01 -4.62
C SER A 106 10.50 -0.65 -5.75
N TYR A 107 9.43 -1.37 -5.39
CA TYR A 107 8.57 -2.04 -6.35
C TYR A 107 7.87 -1.05 -7.29
N GLY A 108 7.88 -1.34 -8.59
CA GLY A 108 7.41 -0.41 -9.63
C GLY A 108 5.92 -0.06 -9.56
N ALA A 109 5.10 -0.97 -9.04
CA ALA A 109 3.67 -0.73 -8.87
C ALA A 109 3.31 -0.07 -7.52
N GLY A 110 4.30 0.46 -6.78
CA GLY A 110 4.11 1.16 -5.53
C GLY A 110 4.15 0.26 -4.30
N ARG A 111 3.94 0.88 -3.14
CA ARG A 111 3.99 0.25 -1.81
C ARG A 111 2.74 0.57 -1.01
N TYR A 112 2.55 -0.17 0.05
CA TYR A 112 1.44 -0.04 0.99
C TYR A 112 1.92 0.46 2.33
N LEU A 113 1.05 1.16 3.02
CA LEU A 113 1.29 1.64 4.37
C LEU A 113 -0.02 1.69 5.15
N ASP A 114 -0.07 1.02 6.29
CA ASP A 114 -1.18 1.10 7.23
C ASP A 114 -0.87 2.09 8.33
N THR A 115 -1.85 2.88 8.72
CA THR A 115 -1.78 3.76 9.87
C THR A 115 -2.75 3.33 10.96
N GLN A 116 -2.58 3.85 12.15
CA GLN A 116 -3.63 3.81 13.17
C GLN A 116 -4.75 4.78 12.80
N ALA A 117 -5.89 4.69 13.50
CA ALA A 117 -6.97 5.65 13.37
C ALA A 117 -6.48 7.08 13.65
N PRO A 118 -6.94 8.08 12.88
CA PRO A 118 -6.69 9.47 13.22
C PRO A 118 -7.15 9.78 14.66
N ALA A 119 -6.35 10.56 15.38
CA ALA A 119 -6.71 11.02 16.72
C ALA A 119 -7.87 12.03 16.66
N ALA A 120 -8.47 12.32 17.80
CA ALA A 120 -9.61 13.26 17.90
C ALA A 120 -9.28 14.68 17.40
N ASP A 121 -8.02 15.08 17.44
CA ASP A 121 -7.52 16.35 16.91
C ASP A 121 -7.22 16.31 15.41
N GLY A 122 -7.53 15.21 14.72
CA GLY A 122 -7.25 14.99 13.32
C GLY A 122 -5.81 14.65 12.99
N THR A 123 -4.95 14.42 13.99
CA THR A 123 -3.58 14.00 13.72
C THR A 123 -3.49 12.50 13.45
N VAL A 124 -2.57 12.12 12.57
CA VAL A 124 -2.24 10.72 12.28
C VAL A 124 -0.75 10.56 12.06
N THR A 125 -0.17 9.45 12.50
CA THR A 125 1.24 9.15 12.24
C THR A 125 1.34 8.38 10.92
N VAL A 126 2.09 8.95 9.97
CA VAL A 126 2.49 8.30 8.71
C VAL A 126 3.95 7.90 8.86
N ASP A 127 4.21 6.62 9.10
CA ASP A 127 5.55 6.08 9.33
C ASP A 127 6.01 5.28 8.11
N PHE A 128 6.68 5.93 7.18
CA PHE A 128 7.16 5.30 5.95
C PHE A 128 8.21 4.20 6.20
N ASN A 129 8.84 4.15 7.37
CA ASN A 129 9.71 3.01 7.74
C ASN A 129 8.94 1.69 7.77
N ARG A 130 7.62 1.73 7.85
CA ARG A 130 6.72 0.58 7.82
C ARG A 130 6.10 0.30 6.45
N ALA A 131 6.49 1.07 5.42
CA ALA A 131 6.00 0.82 4.06
C ALA A 131 6.47 -0.55 3.56
N TYR A 132 5.56 -1.29 2.93
CA TYR A 132 5.80 -2.67 2.52
C TYR A 132 5.34 -2.94 1.08
N ASN A 133 5.89 -4.01 0.52
CA ASN A 133 5.56 -4.48 -0.82
C ASN A 133 4.16 -5.12 -0.85
N PRO A 134 3.37 -4.87 -1.90
CA PRO A 134 2.09 -5.55 -2.07
C PRO A 134 2.26 -7.05 -2.31
N PRO A 135 1.26 -7.88 -1.96
CA PRO A 135 1.33 -9.35 -2.12
C PRO A 135 1.68 -9.84 -3.52
N CYS A 136 1.33 -9.08 -4.57
CA CYS A 136 1.64 -9.44 -5.96
C CYS A 136 3.16 -9.45 -6.28
N VAL A 137 3.99 -8.89 -5.42
CA VAL A 137 5.45 -9.02 -5.50
C VAL A 137 5.89 -10.46 -5.27
N PHE A 138 5.19 -11.17 -4.38
CA PHE A 138 5.55 -12.51 -3.92
C PHE A 138 4.79 -13.63 -4.64
N THR A 139 3.65 -13.33 -5.26
CA THR A 139 2.79 -14.32 -5.93
C THR A 139 2.05 -13.72 -7.12
N ASP A 140 1.92 -14.47 -8.20
CA ASP A 140 1.17 -14.07 -9.40
C ASP A 140 -0.35 -14.19 -9.22
N PHE A 141 -0.79 -14.71 -8.08
CA PHE A 141 -2.21 -14.97 -7.79
C PHE A 141 -2.87 -13.88 -6.94
N ALA A 142 -2.18 -12.76 -6.69
CA ALA A 142 -2.73 -11.61 -5.97
C ALA A 142 -3.21 -10.52 -6.96
N THR A 143 -4.41 -10.00 -6.72
CA THR A 143 -4.98 -8.86 -7.44
C THR A 143 -4.80 -7.60 -6.59
N CYS A 144 -3.60 -7.05 -6.60
CA CYS A 144 -3.25 -5.92 -5.75
C CYS A 144 -3.78 -4.61 -6.30
N PRO A 145 -4.38 -3.74 -5.46
CA PRO A 145 -4.71 -2.38 -5.86
C PRO A 145 -3.45 -1.57 -6.15
N LEU A 146 -3.54 -0.71 -7.15
CA LEU A 146 -2.47 0.18 -7.59
C LEU A 146 -2.67 1.58 -7.01
N PRO A 147 -1.59 2.36 -6.83
CA PRO A 147 -1.69 3.75 -6.44
C PRO A 147 -2.56 4.54 -7.42
N PRO A 148 -3.59 5.25 -6.93
CA PRO A 148 -4.29 6.21 -7.79
C PRO A 148 -3.34 7.34 -8.22
N PRO A 149 -3.67 8.08 -9.29
CA PRO A 149 -2.81 9.16 -9.78
C PRO A 149 -2.44 10.18 -8.70
N GLU A 150 -3.36 10.47 -7.79
CA GLU A 150 -3.20 11.42 -6.67
C GLU A 150 -2.14 10.97 -5.66
N ASN A 151 -1.87 9.67 -5.58
CA ASN A 151 -0.92 9.07 -4.64
C ASN A 151 0.45 8.80 -5.27
N ARG A 152 0.80 9.54 -6.31
CA ARG A 152 2.15 9.54 -6.89
C ARG A 152 2.94 10.71 -6.34
N LEU A 153 3.77 10.43 -5.33
CA LEU A 153 4.57 11.42 -4.65
C LEU A 153 5.77 11.86 -5.51
N ASP A 154 5.94 13.15 -5.70
CA ASP A 154 7.16 13.74 -6.27
C ASP A 154 8.25 13.83 -5.20
N LEU A 155 8.54 12.71 -4.55
CA LEU A 155 9.44 12.55 -3.42
C LEU A 155 10.08 11.16 -3.49
N ALA A 156 11.36 11.04 -3.18
CA ALA A 156 12.02 9.74 -3.04
C ALA A 156 11.89 9.26 -1.59
N VAL A 157 10.96 8.33 -1.34
CA VAL A 157 10.74 7.75 0.00
C VAL A 157 11.74 6.63 0.25
N THR A 158 12.90 6.99 0.80
CA THR A 158 14.00 6.04 1.12
C THR A 158 13.82 5.40 2.49
N ALA A 159 12.65 4.79 2.72
CA ALA A 159 12.27 4.13 3.97
C ALA A 159 11.39 2.91 3.69
N GLY A 160 11.32 1.96 4.62
CA GLY A 160 10.54 0.73 4.51
C GLY A 160 11.18 -0.33 3.61
N GLU A 161 10.36 -1.17 2.99
CA GLU A 161 10.81 -2.25 2.12
C GLU A 161 11.34 -1.73 0.78
N LYS A 162 12.49 -2.28 0.37
CA LYS A 162 13.05 -2.12 -0.97
C LYS A 162 12.40 -3.09 -1.96
N ARG A 163 12.80 -2.97 -3.22
CA ARG A 163 12.42 -3.88 -4.28
C ARG A 163 12.82 -5.30 -3.92
N TYR A 164 11.84 -6.19 -3.90
CA TYR A 164 12.10 -7.62 -3.75
C TYR A 164 12.59 -8.21 -5.07
N ALA A 165 13.74 -8.85 -5.03
CA ALA A 165 14.23 -9.68 -6.14
C ALA A 165 13.73 -11.10 -5.93
N ARG A 166 12.75 -11.53 -6.75
CA ARG A 166 12.28 -12.92 -6.70
C ARG A 166 13.45 -13.84 -7.04
N PRO A 167 13.78 -14.86 -6.21
CA PRO A 167 14.79 -15.85 -6.56
C PRO A 167 14.44 -16.47 -7.92
N ALA A 168 15.45 -16.71 -8.76
CA ALA A 168 15.28 -17.50 -9.96
C ALA A 168 14.87 -18.92 -9.54
N GLY A 169 13.70 -19.37 -9.97
CA GLY A 169 13.20 -20.72 -9.73
C GLY A 169 13.94 -21.75 -10.56
#